data_eca0d565cad93ef1bea42153cba8b614
#
_entry.id   eca0d565cad93ef1bea42153cba8b614
#
_cell.length_a   1.000
_cell.length_b   1.000
_cell.length_c   1.000
_cell.angle_alpha   90.00
_cell.angle_beta   90.00
_cell.angle_gamma   90.00
#
_symmetry.space_group_name_H-M   'P 1'
#
loop_
_entity.id
_entity.type
_entity.pdbx_description
1 polymer ?
#
loop_
_entity_poly.entity_id
_entity_poly.type
_entity_poly.pdbx_seq_one_letter_code
_entity_poly.pdbx_strand_id
1 'polypeptide(L)'
;MRIWKKILKHYNSWKLGHKLLCAFALASIIPLLLMQVYVFQVNRKQMTEKIDELMVSNLTQIAERVNLNMEVYTNLLYQIYKDDQVTECVSELNDMQESHKAVAYNQIVKRLKQYRNSDAGIRCLSIVCPDGTAVIYDFETDSSLNTIWHNYSDMRQIPPYRESLDAPGMVLTDTMNFQGGENDGHFFHISKRMFDFNDLEKGSIATVIMSVDQKILSSICGNGTKEDPSINFILNKEQRVVSYPDEDFTGNAINPQLNIKEFVNVSGYLRNKNVALNQYEDADTGWIFYNAYDRDYMLKDLTKTQGTQLGITVLLLVFALALIFYTVRNMDASVKSVVSGMQEVKNGNLDVVVPVQSFDEIGTIADNFNEMTVKVRELIREVTEAEENRKNAEIRALEAQINPHFLYNTLDSINWMAIEKEEYEISKMIRNLGVILRYSVNKSNQIVTIRELADWLEKYISLQQMRFNDAFSYRLNIEEETYTEKV
;
A
#
# COMPACT_ATOMS: atom_id res chain seq x y z
N MET A 1 -21.11 -10.57 -21.47
CA MET A 1 -21.79 -11.77 -20.98
C MET A 1 -21.14 -13.12 -21.39
N ARG A 2 -20.72 -13.35 -22.66
CA ARG A 2 -20.05 -14.59 -23.09
C ARG A 2 -18.69 -14.86 -22.42
N ILE A 3 -17.86 -13.85 -22.16
CA ILE A 3 -16.54 -13.98 -21.52
C ILE A 3 -16.68 -14.43 -20.07
N TRP A 4 -17.60 -13.82 -19.31
CA TRP A 4 -17.89 -14.21 -17.92
C TRP A 4 -18.37 -15.66 -17.79
N LYS A 5 -19.22 -16.15 -18.72
CA LYS A 5 -19.64 -17.57 -18.75
C LYS A 5 -18.48 -18.53 -19.03
N LYS A 6 -17.51 -18.14 -19.89
CA LYS A 6 -16.30 -18.95 -20.14
C LYS A 6 -15.40 -19.01 -18.91
N ILE A 7 -15.17 -17.86 -18.24
CA ILE A 7 -14.37 -17.78 -17.02
C ILE A 7 -15.01 -18.59 -15.90
N LEU A 8 -16.33 -18.46 -15.69
CA LEU A 8 -17.06 -19.24 -14.68
C LEU A 8 -17.00 -20.75 -14.94
N LYS A 9 -17.11 -21.17 -16.21
CA LYS A 9 -17.00 -22.58 -16.58
C LYS A 9 -15.60 -23.13 -16.34
N HIS A 10 -14.57 -22.34 -16.61
CA HIS A 10 -13.17 -22.70 -16.35
C HIS A 10 -12.88 -22.74 -14.84
N TYR A 11 -13.34 -21.75 -14.08
CA TYR A 11 -13.25 -21.71 -12.63
C TYR A 11 -13.94 -22.93 -11.98
N ASN A 12 -15.12 -23.32 -12.46
CA ASN A 12 -15.85 -24.47 -11.93
C ASN A 12 -15.14 -25.81 -12.13
N SER A 13 -14.26 -25.91 -13.14
CA SER A 13 -13.46 -27.13 -13.38
C SER A 13 -12.22 -27.23 -12.48
N TRP A 14 -11.86 -26.19 -11.74
CA TRP A 14 -10.70 -26.22 -10.86
C TRP A 14 -10.94 -27.05 -9.60
N LYS A 15 -9.88 -27.64 -9.05
CA LYS A 15 -9.91 -28.28 -7.74
C LYS A 15 -10.22 -27.25 -6.66
N LEU A 16 -10.83 -27.69 -5.56
CA LEU A 16 -11.27 -26.82 -4.46
C LEU A 16 -10.14 -25.94 -3.93
N GLY A 17 -8.95 -26.49 -3.71
CA GLY A 17 -7.78 -25.76 -3.24
C GLY A 17 -7.39 -24.59 -4.15
N HIS A 18 -7.41 -24.77 -5.49
CA HIS A 18 -7.11 -23.69 -6.43
C HIS A 18 -8.19 -22.58 -6.44
N LYS A 19 -9.47 -22.99 -6.28
CA LYS A 19 -10.58 -22.02 -6.16
C LYS A 19 -10.43 -21.14 -4.93
N LEU A 20 -10.15 -21.76 -3.78
CA LEU A 20 -9.95 -21.06 -2.51
C LEU A 20 -8.74 -20.14 -2.56
N LEU A 21 -7.60 -20.63 -3.05
CA LEU A 21 -6.39 -19.84 -3.20
C LEU A 21 -6.63 -18.61 -4.08
N CYS A 22 -7.29 -18.77 -5.20
CA CYS A 22 -7.61 -17.67 -6.11
C CYS A 22 -8.60 -16.68 -5.48
N ALA A 23 -9.65 -17.15 -4.80
CA ALA A 23 -10.64 -16.32 -4.14
C ALA A 23 -10.01 -15.49 -3.00
N PHE A 24 -9.21 -16.11 -2.13
CA PHE A 24 -8.52 -15.42 -1.06
C PHE A 24 -7.45 -14.45 -1.57
N ALA A 25 -6.68 -14.84 -2.60
CA ALA A 25 -5.70 -13.95 -3.21
C ALA A 25 -6.37 -12.71 -3.81
N LEU A 26 -7.46 -12.86 -4.53
CA LEU A 26 -8.22 -11.72 -5.08
C LEU A 26 -8.83 -10.86 -3.97
N ALA A 27 -9.41 -11.47 -2.94
CA ALA A 27 -10.03 -10.77 -1.83
C ALA A 27 -9.02 -9.99 -0.97
N SER A 28 -7.76 -10.41 -0.91
CA SER A 28 -6.70 -9.71 -0.15
C SER A 28 -5.92 -8.71 -1.01
N ILE A 29 -5.54 -9.08 -2.24
CA ILE A 29 -4.67 -8.26 -3.09
C ILE A 29 -5.41 -7.02 -3.61
N ILE A 30 -6.63 -7.18 -4.13
CA ILE A 30 -7.35 -6.08 -4.77
C ILE A 30 -7.66 -4.94 -3.79
N PRO A 31 -8.25 -5.18 -2.59
CA PRO A 31 -8.49 -4.11 -1.63
C PRO A 31 -7.22 -3.42 -1.13
N LEU A 32 -6.14 -4.20 -0.91
CA LEU A 32 -4.85 -3.63 -0.49
C LEU A 32 -4.27 -2.70 -1.54
N LEU A 33 -4.28 -3.10 -2.82
CA LEU A 33 -3.79 -2.25 -3.91
C LEU A 33 -4.65 -1.00 -4.09
N LEU A 34 -5.98 -1.13 -4.04
CA LEU A 34 -6.89 0.01 -4.12
C LEU A 34 -6.67 0.99 -2.96
N MET A 35 -6.54 0.47 -1.74
CA MET A 35 -6.26 1.28 -0.56
C MET A 35 -4.91 1.99 -0.67
N GLN A 36 -3.87 1.31 -1.17
CA GLN A 36 -2.54 1.90 -1.39
C GLN A 36 -2.60 3.07 -2.36
N VAL A 37 -3.28 2.90 -3.50
CA VAL A 37 -3.46 3.97 -4.50
C VAL A 37 -4.25 5.14 -3.91
N TYR A 38 -5.32 4.85 -3.20
CA TYR A 38 -6.15 5.87 -2.55
C TYR A 38 -5.36 6.69 -1.52
N VAL A 39 -4.68 6.02 -0.59
CA VAL A 39 -3.85 6.68 0.45
C VAL A 39 -2.75 7.51 -0.19
N PHE A 40 -2.11 7.01 -1.25
CA PHE A 40 -1.12 7.76 -2.01
C PHE A 40 -1.67 9.08 -2.55
N GLN A 41 -2.82 9.04 -3.24
CA GLN A 41 -3.43 10.23 -3.82
C GLN A 41 -3.86 11.24 -2.75
N VAL A 42 -4.45 10.77 -1.65
CA VAL A 42 -4.88 11.62 -0.54
C VAL A 42 -3.68 12.29 0.13
N ASN A 43 -2.65 11.53 0.48
CA ASN A 43 -1.45 12.07 1.14
C ASN A 43 -0.73 13.08 0.23
N ARG A 44 -0.60 12.78 -1.06
CA ARG A 44 0.01 13.71 -2.02
C ARG A 44 -0.76 15.02 -2.11
N LYS A 45 -2.10 14.96 -2.18
CA LYS A 45 -2.95 16.15 -2.23
C LYS A 45 -2.83 16.96 -0.94
N GLN A 46 -3.00 16.33 0.22
CA GLN A 46 -2.92 16.99 1.53
C GLN A 46 -1.54 17.63 1.75
N MET A 47 -0.46 16.94 1.37
CA MET A 47 0.89 17.49 1.52
C MET A 47 1.12 18.68 0.62
N THR A 48 0.62 18.64 -0.63
CA THR A 48 0.70 19.79 -1.55
C THR A 48 -0.04 20.99 -0.99
N GLU A 49 -1.29 20.80 -0.54
CA GLU A 49 -2.10 21.87 0.07
C GLU A 49 -1.43 22.45 1.32
N LYS A 50 -0.82 21.59 2.13
CA LYS A 50 -0.11 22.04 3.34
C LYS A 50 1.17 22.83 3.02
N ILE A 51 1.92 22.41 1.99
CA ILE A 51 3.08 23.17 1.51
C ILE A 51 2.64 24.54 1.00
N ASP A 52 1.60 24.61 0.17
CA ASP A 52 1.08 25.88 -0.36
C ASP A 52 0.63 26.81 0.78
N GLU A 53 -0.10 26.31 1.76
CA GLU A 53 -0.51 27.07 2.96
C GLU A 53 0.69 27.62 3.75
N LEU A 54 1.72 26.78 3.97
CA LEU A 54 2.94 27.20 4.65
C LEU A 54 3.73 28.25 3.86
N MET A 55 3.78 28.12 2.51
CA MET A 55 4.45 29.11 1.66
C MET A 55 3.73 30.45 1.66
N VAL A 56 2.40 30.46 1.59
CA VAL A 56 1.61 31.69 1.72
C VAL A 56 1.79 32.33 3.09
N SER A 57 1.77 31.54 4.17
CA SER A 57 2.04 32.05 5.52
C SER A 57 3.44 32.64 5.64
N ASN A 58 4.44 32.03 5.02
CA ASN A 58 5.80 32.58 4.98
C ASN A 58 5.84 33.91 4.23
N LEU A 59 5.16 34.02 3.08
CA LEU A 59 5.06 35.26 2.33
C LEU A 59 4.40 36.38 3.14
N THR A 60 3.34 36.09 3.90
CA THR A 60 2.71 37.07 4.80
C THR A 60 3.70 37.56 5.86
N GLN A 61 4.48 36.67 6.48
CA GLN A 61 5.51 37.07 7.45
C GLN A 61 6.62 37.92 6.81
N ILE A 62 7.02 37.61 5.57
CA ILE A 62 7.99 38.41 4.81
C ILE A 62 7.42 39.81 4.58
N ALA A 63 6.17 39.91 4.12
CA ALA A 63 5.48 41.19 3.88
C ALA A 63 5.39 42.02 5.20
N GLU A 64 4.99 41.40 6.30
CA GLU A 64 4.96 42.06 7.61
C GLU A 64 6.33 42.61 8.01
N ARG A 65 7.40 41.84 7.80
CA ARG A 65 8.78 42.30 8.08
C ARG A 65 9.20 43.46 7.19
N VAL A 66 8.78 43.43 5.89
CA VAL A 66 9.00 44.56 4.99
C VAL A 66 8.24 45.78 5.46
N ASN A 67 6.96 45.65 5.85
CA ASN A 67 6.14 46.74 6.35
C ASN A 67 6.72 47.38 7.64
N LEU A 68 7.24 46.55 8.56
CA LEU A 68 7.94 47.09 9.74
C LEU A 68 9.17 47.93 9.35
N ASN A 69 9.93 47.51 8.32
CA ASN A 69 11.03 48.36 7.82
C ASN A 69 10.53 49.65 7.15
N MET A 70 9.43 49.56 6.36
CA MET A 70 8.80 50.74 5.75
C MET A 70 8.32 51.74 6.82
N GLU A 71 7.81 51.26 7.95
CA GLU A 71 7.43 52.10 9.09
C GLU A 71 8.64 52.85 9.66
N VAL A 72 9.80 52.20 9.77
CA VAL A 72 11.05 52.87 10.21
C VAL A 72 11.41 54.01 9.26
N TYR A 73 11.39 53.77 7.94
CA TYR A 73 11.68 54.82 6.94
C TYR A 73 10.66 55.94 7.00
N THR A 74 9.38 55.58 7.09
CA THR A 74 8.27 56.55 7.24
C THR A 74 8.48 57.42 8.43
N ASN A 75 8.79 56.84 9.59
CA ASN A 75 9.02 57.59 10.83
C ASN A 75 10.25 58.53 10.70
N LEU A 76 11.31 58.09 10.05
CA LEU A 76 12.50 58.91 9.83
C LEU A 76 12.20 60.10 8.90
N LEU A 77 11.46 59.89 7.80
CA LEU A 77 10.99 60.94 6.92
C LEU A 77 10.10 61.96 7.65
N TYR A 78 9.24 61.50 8.57
CA TYR A 78 8.43 62.37 9.40
C TYR A 78 9.30 63.16 10.39
N GLN A 79 10.37 62.64 10.93
CA GLN A 79 11.32 63.33 11.78
C GLN A 79 12.01 64.48 11.02
N ILE A 80 12.51 64.18 9.78
CA ILE A 80 13.11 65.20 8.90
C ILE A 80 12.09 66.28 8.56
N TYR A 81 10.87 65.89 8.24
CA TYR A 81 9.77 66.81 7.91
C TYR A 81 9.34 67.72 9.05
N LYS A 82 9.44 67.27 10.32
CA LYS A 82 9.08 68.04 11.51
C LYS A 82 10.25 68.78 12.11
N ASP A 83 11.45 68.71 11.55
CA ASP A 83 12.62 69.42 12.03
C ASP A 83 12.54 70.88 11.62
N ASP A 84 12.22 71.75 12.59
CA ASP A 84 12.07 73.17 12.37
C ASP A 84 13.33 73.80 11.74
N GLN A 85 14.53 73.35 12.11
CA GLN A 85 15.78 73.83 11.55
C GLN A 85 15.93 73.47 10.07
N VAL A 86 15.50 72.24 9.70
CA VAL A 86 15.49 71.80 8.28
C VAL A 86 14.48 72.62 7.51
N THR A 87 13.28 72.82 8.05
CA THR A 87 12.19 73.56 7.39
C THR A 87 12.59 75.02 7.18
N GLU A 88 13.13 75.66 8.19
CA GLU A 88 13.63 77.03 8.12
C GLU A 88 14.74 77.20 7.08
N CYS A 89 15.77 76.34 7.11
CA CYS A 89 16.85 76.38 6.13
C CYS A 89 16.37 76.11 4.69
N VAL A 90 15.35 75.21 4.50
CA VAL A 90 14.75 74.93 3.18
C VAL A 90 13.97 76.16 2.67
N SER A 91 13.23 76.80 3.55
CA SER A 91 12.56 78.03 3.20
C SER A 91 13.55 79.16 2.82
N GLU A 92 14.66 79.30 3.55
CA GLU A 92 15.76 80.19 3.20
C GLU A 92 16.39 79.92 1.86
N LEU A 93 16.56 78.62 1.49
CA LEU A 93 17.08 78.20 0.17
C LEU A 93 16.19 78.67 -0.96
N ASN A 94 14.87 78.72 -0.78
CA ASN A 94 13.93 79.14 -1.78
C ASN A 94 13.84 80.68 -1.91
N ASP A 95 14.05 81.45 -0.82
CA ASP A 95 13.69 82.86 -0.77
C ASP A 95 14.91 83.83 -0.83
N MET A 96 16.17 83.36 -0.57
CA MET A 96 17.33 84.20 -0.37
C MET A 96 18.25 84.38 -1.58
N GLN A 97 19.03 85.53 -1.54
CA GLN A 97 20.12 85.76 -2.48
C GLN A 97 21.27 84.74 -2.32
N GLU A 98 21.97 84.43 -3.42
CA GLU A 98 22.98 83.37 -3.53
C GLU A 98 24.02 83.27 -2.37
N SER A 99 24.35 84.40 -1.70
CA SER A 99 25.34 84.42 -0.66
C SER A 99 24.91 83.73 0.65
N HIS A 100 23.61 83.65 0.94
CA HIS A 100 23.05 82.98 2.11
C HIS A 100 22.65 81.52 1.83
N LYS A 101 22.42 81.15 0.59
CA LYS A 101 22.09 79.77 0.18
C LYS A 101 23.17 78.78 0.60
N ALA A 102 24.47 79.15 0.51
CA ALA A 102 25.55 78.27 0.88
C ALA A 102 25.59 77.94 2.41
N VAL A 103 25.14 78.90 3.26
CA VAL A 103 25.05 78.62 4.69
C VAL A 103 23.90 77.69 5.02
N ALA A 104 22.73 77.94 4.49
CA ALA A 104 21.53 77.12 4.64
C ALA A 104 21.81 75.70 4.08
N TYR A 105 22.43 75.56 2.90
CA TYR A 105 22.87 74.29 2.34
C TYR A 105 23.74 73.49 3.33
N ASN A 106 24.79 74.06 3.86
CA ASN A 106 25.70 73.39 4.79
C ASN A 106 25.03 73.02 6.11
N GLN A 107 24.07 73.81 6.57
CA GLN A 107 23.29 73.51 7.78
C GLN A 107 22.40 72.28 7.54
N ILE A 108 21.72 72.22 6.40
CA ILE A 108 20.88 71.08 6.01
C ILE A 108 21.77 69.80 5.92
N VAL A 109 22.90 69.87 5.18
CA VAL A 109 23.84 68.74 5.09
C VAL A 109 24.26 68.24 6.46
N LYS A 110 24.65 69.16 7.36
CA LYS A 110 25.04 68.81 8.74
C LYS A 110 23.88 68.18 9.50
N ARG A 111 22.65 68.59 9.23
CA ARG A 111 21.47 68.04 9.88
C ARG A 111 21.13 66.67 9.31
N LEU A 112 21.13 66.49 7.96
CA LEU A 112 20.91 65.19 7.28
C LEU A 112 21.90 64.14 7.77
N LYS A 113 23.15 64.50 8.01
CA LYS A 113 24.17 63.61 8.56
C LYS A 113 23.81 63.01 9.93
N GLN A 114 23.00 63.70 10.73
CA GLN A 114 22.56 63.24 12.06
C GLN A 114 21.49 62.14 11.96
N TYR A 115 20.76 62.06 10.83
CA TYR A 115 19.77 61.04 10.59
C TYR A 115 20.36 59.71 10.09
N ARG A 116 21.68 59.52 10.21
CA ARG A 116 22.34 58.26 9.85
C ARG A 116 21.81 57.14 10.73
N ASN A 117 21.21 56.15 10.07
CA ASN A 117 20.85 54.85 10.68
C ASN A 117 21.52 53.75 9.89
N SER A 118 22.65 53.25 10.41
CA SER A 118 23.49 52.25 9.75
C SER A 118 22.78 50.93 9.52
N ASP A 119 21.76 50.62 10.33
CA ASP A 119 21.06 49.34 10.26
C ASP A 119 19.88 49.36 9.29
N ALA A 120 19.48 50.56 8.85
CA ALA A 120 18.32 50.73 7.96
C ALA A 120 18.64 50.67 6.49
N GLY A 121 19.90 50.50 6.06
CA GLY A 121 20.29 50.43 4.65
C GLY A 121 20.00 51.70 3.83
N ILE A 122 19.88 52.86 4.51
CA ILE A 122 19.63 54.14 3.86
C ILE A 122 20.90 54.56 3.16
N ARG A 123 20.86 54.70 1.85
CA ARG A 123 21.96 55.12 0.99
C ARG A 123 22.08 56.64 0.95
N CYS A 124 20.97 57.32 0.67
CA CYS A 124 21.02 58.76 0.39
C CYS A 124 19.74 59.44 0.92
N LEU A 125 19.89 60.66 1.47
CA LEU A 125 18.82 61.60 1.75
C LEU A 125 18.98 62.81 0.85
N SER A 126 17.88 63.17 0.16
CA SER A 126 17.85 64.31 -0.77
C SER A 126 16.67 65.21 -0.45
N ILE A 127 16.88 66.50 -0.41
CA ILE A 127 15.85 67.53 -0.31
C ILE A 127 15.92 68.34 -1.62
N VAL A 128 14.87 68.28 -2.38
CA VAL A 128 14.77 68.91 -3.69
C VAL A 128 13.74 70.02 -3.68
N CYS A 129 14.17 71.24 -3.90
CA CYS A 129 13.33 72.44 -3.95
C CYS A 129 12.62 72.60 -5.31
N PRO A 130 11.49 73.31 -5.42
CA PRO A 130 10.78 73.55 -6.67
C PRO A 130 11.59 74.32 -7.71
N ASP A 131 12.56 75.13 -7.33
CA ASP A 131 13.47 75.87 -8.25
C ASP A 131 14.53 74.97 -8.89
N GLY A 132 14.67 73.72 -8.40
CA GLY A 132 15.68 72.74 -8.83
C GLY A 132 16.92 72.66 -7.89
N THR A 133 17.02 73.54 -6.90
CA THR A 133 18.06 73.45 -5.87
C THR A 133 17.88 72.17 -5.10
N ALA A 134 18.96 71.40 -4.96
CA ALA A 134 18.92 70.12 -4.25
C ALA A 134 20.03 70.02 -3.21
N VAL A 135 19.68 69.64 -1.99
CA VAL A 135 20.61 69.27 -0.95
C VAL A 135 20.62 67.80 -0.77
N ILE A 136 21.77 67.15 -1.01
CA ILE A 136 21.90 65.71 -1.05
C ILE A 136 22.99 65.30 -0.05
N TYR A 137 22.79 64.22 0.68
CA TYR A 137 23.80 63.60 1.49
C TYR A 137 23.77 62.10 1.32
N ASP A 138 24.88 61.55 0.86
CA ASP A 138 25.10 60.12 0.66
C ASP A 138 25.87 59.54 1.84
N PHE A 139 25.31 58.54 2.51
CA PHE A 139 25.87 57.98 3.75
C PHE A 139 27.03 57.01 3.50
N GLU A 140 27.19 56.46 2.29
CA GLU A 140 28.28 55.55 1.98
C GLU A 140 29.54 56.29 1.54
N THR A 141 29.36 57.28 0.70
CA THR A 141 30.48 58.13 0.28
C THR A 141 30.84 59.24 1.26
N ASP A 142 30.02 59.42 2.34
CA ASP A 142 30.12 60.55 3.31
C ASP A 142 30.22 61.91 2.59
N SER A 143 29.46 62.07 1.50
CA SER A 143 29.60 63.22 0.58
C SER A 143 28.21 63.78 0.21
N SER A 144 28.20 65.07 -0.06
CA SER A 144 27.07 65.77 -0.69
C SER A 144 27.27 65.98 -2.22
N LEU A 145 28.42 65.67 -2.73
CA LEU A 145 28.76 65.88 -4.15
C LEU A 145 28.86 64.56 -4.89
N ASN A 146 29.45 63.54 -4.29
CA ASN A 146 29.55 62.20 -4.85
C ASN A 146 28.36 61.37 -4.32
N THR A 147 27.28 61.38 -5.04
CA THR A 147 26.01 60.72 -4.69
C THR A 147 25.47 59.88 -5.78
N ILE A 148 24.49 59.01 -5.47
CA ILE A 148 23.81 58.16 -6.48
C ILE A 148 23.16 59.01 -7.63
N TRP A 149 22.89 60.30 -7.33
CA TRP A 149 22.20 61.20 -8.26
C TRP A 149 23.17 62.00 -9.17
N HIS A 150 24.47 61.78 -9.11
CA HIS A 150 25.53 62.54 -9.83
C HIS A 150 25.28 62.63 -11.37
N ASN A 151 24.51 61.72 -11.96
CA ASN A 151 24.20 61.70 -13.39
C ASN A 151 23.00 62.62 -13.75
N TYR A 152 22.30 63.19 -12.77
CA TYR A 152 21.18 64.07 -13.01
C TYR A 152 21.56 65.52 -12.85
N SER A 153 21.46 66.26 -13.93
CA SER A 153 21.73 67.71 -13.91
C SER A 153 20.59 68.51 -13.29
N ASP A 154 19.40 67.98 -13.31
CA ASP A 154 18.18 68.58 -12.69
C ASP A 154 17.42 67.49 -11.89
N MET A 155 17.43 67.65 -10.58
CA MET A 155 16.80 66.73 -9.64
C MET A 155 15.27 66.71 -9.76
N ARG A 156 14.64 67.70 -10.42
CA ARG A 156 13.18 67.64 -10.68
C ARG A 156 12.82 66.57 -11.74
N GLN A 157 13.79 66.04 -12.44
CA GLN A 157 13.55 65.01 -13.48
C GLN A 157 13.57 63.58 -12.96
N ILE A 158 14.03 63.36 -11.73
CA ILE A 158 14.08 62.03 -11.14
C ILE A 158 12.67 61.53 -10.86
N PRO A 159 12.40 60.21 -11.07
CA PRO A 159 11.10 59.58 -10.84
C PRO A 159 10.51 59.86 -9.46
N PRO A 160 11.27 59.68 -8.32
CA PRO A 160 10.71 59.93 -6.98
C PRO A 160 10.20 61.32 -6.75
N TYR A 161 10.82 62.34 -7.38
CA TYR A 161 10.36 63.72 -7.27
C TYR A 161 9.05 63.91 -8.08
N ARG A 162 9.00 63.44 -9.35
CA ARG A 162 7.83 63.58 -10.19
C ARG A 162 6.60 62.92 -9.62
N GLU A 163 6.77 61.66 -9.18
CA GLU A 163 5.68 60.88 -8.60
C GLU A 163 5.15 61.53 -7.32
N SER A 164 6.02 62.20 -6.54
CA SER A 164 5.61 62.89 -5.34
C SER A 164 4.74 64.13 -5.60
N LEU A 165 4.81 64.74 -6.81
CA LEU A 165 4.01 65.94 -7.12
C LEU A 165 2.52 65.58 -7.29
N ASP A 166 2.23 64.38 -7.77
CA ASP A 166 0.85 63.94 -8.07
C ASP A 166 0.17 63.28 -6.85
N ALA A 167 0.92 63.01 -5.79
CA ALA A 167 0.43 62.29 -4.62
C ALA A 167 0.31 63.21 -3.38
N PRO A 168 -0.80 63.11 -2.62
CA PRO A 168 -1.00 63.92 -1.43
C PRO A 168 -0.20 63.38 -0.22
N GLY A 169 0.30 62.14 -0.29
CA GLY A 169 0.96 61.43 0.78
C GLY A 169 2.43 61.13 0.52
N MET A 170 2.89 60.09 1.16
CA MET A 170 4.19 59.46 0.91
C MET A 170 4.09 58.61 -0.37
N VAL A 171 5.13 58.59 -1.15
CA VAL A 171 5.25 57.83 -2.40
C VAL A 171 6.40 56.85 -2.28
N LEU A 172 6.12 55.59 -2.61
CA LEU A 172 7.09 54.54 -2.74
C LEU A 172 7.37 54.36 -4.22
N THR A 173 8.58 54.74 -4.68
CA THR A 173 9.02 54.56 -6.06
C THR A 173 9.76 53.27 -6.24
N ASP A 174 9.54 52.59 -7.37
CA ASP A 174 10.17 51.33 -7.72
C ASP A 174 11.68 51.35 -7.66
N THR A 175 12.28 50.16 -7.51
CA THR A 175 13.70 49.97 -7.51
C THR A 175 14.32 50.46 -8.82
N MET A 176 15.28 51.38 -8.72
CA MET A 176 16.08 51.90 -9.82
C MET A 176 17.50 51.31 -9.78
N ASN A 177 18.05 51.07 -10.97
CA ASN A 177 19.39 50.57 -11.13
C ASN A 177 20.35 51.73 -11.44
N PHE A 178 21.38 51.92 -10.63
CA PHE A 178 22.39 52.91 -10.80
C PHE A 178 23.73 52.24 -11.21
N GLN A 179 24.37 52.76 -12.27
CA GLN A 179 25.61 52.27 -12.78
C GLN A 179 26.65 53.40 -12.85
N GLY A 180 27.81 53.20 -12.32
CA GLY A 180 28.90 54.18 -12.36
C GLY A 180 29.82 54.18 -11.14
N GLY A 181 30.60 53.13 -10.92
CA GLY A 181 31.68 53.08 -9.91
C GLY A 181 31.19 52.90 -8.47
N GLU A 182 31.57 53.84 -7.56
CA GLU A 182 31.17 53.76 -6.14
C GLU A 182 29.67 53.92 -5.86
N ASN A 183 28.91 54.35 -6.89
CA ASN A 183 27.49 54.59 -6.80
C ASN A 183 26.63 53.46 -7.44
N ASP A 184 27.27 52.36 -7.81
CA ASP A 184 26.57 51.19 -8.36
C ASP A 184 25.67 50.56 -7.32
N GLY A 185 24.45 50.18 -7.74
CA GLY A 185 23.50 49.51 -6.87
C GLY A 185 22.05 49.63 -7.29
N HIS A 186 21.22 48.98 -6.55
CA HIS A 186 19.78 48.97 -6.73
C HIS A 186 19.11 49.63 -5.52
N PHE A 187 18.38 50.72 -5.74
CA PHE A 187 17.77 51.48 -4.66
C PHE A 187 16.29 51.69 -4.96
N PHE A 188 15.45 51.46 -3.98
CA PHE A 188 14.07 51.96 -3.99
C PHE A 188 13.99 53.26 -3.24
N HIS A 189 13.00 54.08 -3.54
CA HIS A 189 12.93 55.42 -3.02
C HIS A 189 11.59 55.69 -2.33
N ILE A 190 11.68 56.42 -1.22
CA ILE A 190 10.50 56.91 -0.50
C ILE A 190 10.55 58.39 -0.52
N SER A 191 9.51 59.05 -1.02
CA SER A 191 9.46 60.48 -1.17
C SER A 191 8.21 61.09 -0.52
N LYS A 192 8.36 62.30 -0.03
CA LYS A 192 7.26 63.07 0.55
C LYS A 192 7.47 64.55 0.33
N ARG A 193 6.41 65.26 -0.07
CA ARG A 193 6.44 66.73 -0.15
C ARG A 193 6.52 67.37 1.21
N MET A 194 7.32 68.41 1.34
CA MET A 194 7.51 69.23 2.52
C MET A 194 6.80 70.52 2.39
N PHE A 195 6.08 70.94 3.45
CA PHE A 195 5.33 72.18 3.54
C PHE A 195 5.82 72.96 4.74
N ASP A 196 5.86 74.28 4.60
CA ASP A 196 6.09 75.15 5.76
C ASP A 196 4.75 75.35 6.49
N PHE A 197 4.68 74.85 7.73
CA PHE A 197 3.48 74.96 8.56
C PHE A 197 3.24 76.39 9.08
N ASN A 198 4.26 77.23 9.04
CA ASN A 198 4.12 78.64 9.40
C ASN A 198 3.59 79.49 8.24
N ASP A 199 3.72 79.00 6.99
CA ASP A 199 3.26 79.70 5.80
C ASP A 199 2.70 78.69 4.72
N LEU A 200 1.51 78.21 4.95
CA LEU A 200 0.85 77.21 4.09
C LEU A 200 0.49 77.77 2.67
N GLU A 201 0.48 79.09 2.52
CA GLU A 201 0.18 79.73 1.22
C GLU A 201 1.32 79.55 0.21
N LYS A 202 2.54 79.29 0.66
CA LYS A 202 3.68 79.00 -0.19
C LYS A 202 3.60 77.65 -0.89
N GLY A 203 2.67 76.79 -0.48
CA GLY A 203 2.57 75.42 -1.06
C GLY A 203 3.73 74.51 -0.61
N SER A 204 4.11 73.56 -1.44
CA SER A 204 5.25 72.69 -1.12
C SER A 204 6.57 73.41 -1.29
N ILE A 205 7.38 73.44 -0.23
CA ILE A 205 8.68 74.09 -0.21
C ILE A 205 9.82 73.17 -0.69
N ALA A 206 9.67 71.87 -0.59
CA ALA A 206 10.58 70.86 -1.14
C ALA A 206 9.94 69.46 -1.19
N THR A 207 10.64 68.54 -1.79
CA THR A 207 10.37 67.08 -1.66
C THR A 207 11.57 66.43 -0.97
N VAL A 208 11.33 65.73 0.13
CA VAL A 208 12.33 64.88 0.80
C VAL A 208 12.29 63.50 0.14
N ILE A 209 13.43 63.00 -0.28
CA ILE A 209 13.59 61.69 -0.93
C ILE A 209 14.62 60.89 -0.14
N MET A 210 14.23 59.71 0.29
CA MET A 210 15.07 58.72 0.92
C MET A 210 15.33 57.58 -0.07
N SER A 211 16.59 57.28 -0.36
CA SER A 211 17.03 56.18 -1.20
C SER A 211 17.53 55.06 -0.32
N VAL A 212 16.97 53.87 -0.45
CA VAL A 212 17.26 52.69 0.39
C VAL A 212 17.80 51.58 -0.46
N ASP A 213 18.85 50.89 0.02
CA ASP A 213 19.45 49.74 -0.69
C ASP A 213 18.45 48.57 -0.70
N GLN A 214 18.20 48.07 -1.90
CA GLN A 214 17.33 46.91 -2.16
C GLN A 214 17.81 45.63 -1.44
N LYS A 215 19.10 45.55 -1.08
CA LYS A 215 19.66 44.41 -0.32
C LYS A 215 18.92 44.11 0.97
N ILE A 216 18.28 45.12 1.58
CA ILE A 216 17.41 44.96 2.74
C ILE A 216 16.23 44.04 2.39
N LEU A 217 15.57 44.29 1.25
CA LEU A 217 14.44 43.46 0.80
C LEU A 217 14.89 42.06 0.47
N SER A 218 16.03 41.91 -0.24
CA SER A 218 16.62 40.59 -0.55
C SER A 218 16.93 39.80 0.74
N SER A 219 17.48 40.48 1.76
CA SER A 219 17.79 39.83 3.05
C SER A 219 16.55 39.36 3.79
N ILE A 220 15.47 40.14 3.74
CA ILE A 220 14.17 39.80 4.35
C ILE A 220 13.53 38.61 3.60
N CYS A 221 13.63 38.59 2.26
CA CYS A 221 13.13 37.47 1.44
C CYS A 221 13.90 36.17 1.67
N GLY A 222 15.10 36.24 2.30
CA GLY A 222 16.01 35.12 2.43
C GLY A 222 16.71 34.85 1.08
N ASN A 223 17.95 35.27 1.00
CA ASN A 223 18.75 35.12 -0.26
C ASN A 223 18.81 33.64 -0.67
N GLY A 224 17.94 33.23 -1.60
CA GLY A 224 17.95 31.91 -2.18
C GLY A 224 19.24 31.70 -2.98
N THR A 225 19.93 30.61 -2.72
CA THR A 225 21.04 30.17 -3.59
C THR A 225 20.46 29.38 -4.78
N LYS A 226 21.27 29.19 -5.85
CA LYS A 226 20.85 28.37 -7.00
C LYS A 226 20.61 26.90 -6.65
N GLU A 227 20.98 26.47 -5.44
CA GLU A 227 20.78 25.11 -4.94
C GLU A 227 19.50 25.00 -4.07
N ASP A 228 18.93 26.13 -3.66
CA ASP A 228 17.74 26.12 -2.82
C ASP A 228 16.51 25.62 -3.60
N PRO A 229 15.65 24.84 -2.96
CA PRO A 229 14.46 24.31 -3.57
C PRO A 229 13.32 25.34 -3.71
N SER A 230 13.48 26.52 -3.10
CA SER A 230 12.51 27.61 -3.15
C SER A 230 13.19 28.96 -3.11
N ILE A 231 12.57 29.94 -3.76
CA ILE A 231 12.99 31.34 -3.75
C ILE A 231 11.80 32.26 -3.45
N ASN A 232 12.06 33.35 -2.74
CA ASN A 232 11.11 34.43 -2.55
C ASN A 232 11.58 35.66 -3.34
N PHE A 233 10.66 36.38 -3.94
CA PHE A 233 10.94 37.60 -4.67
C PHE A 233 9.73 38.53 -4.67
N ILE A 234 9.96 39.82 -5.00
CA ILE A 234 8.96 40.86 -4.94
C ILE A 234 8.82 41.53 -6.31
N LEU A 235 7.61 41.65 -6.79
CA LEU A 235 7.25 42.43 -7.99
C LEU A 235 6.30 43.56 -7.61
N ASN A 236 6.32 44.63 -8.41
CA ASN A 236 5.25 45.62 -8.34
C ASN A 236 4.03 45.20 -9.21
N LYS A 237 2.97 46.04 -9.25
CA LYS A 237 1.76 45.79 -10.05
C LYS A 237 2.02 45.79 -11.56
N GLU A 238 3.05 46.49 -12.00
CA GLU A 238 3.48 46.59 -13.40
C GLU A 238 4.44 45.47 -13.78
N GLN A 239 4.61 44.43 -12.94
CA GLN A 239 5.53 43.31 -13.12
C GLN A 239 7.02 43.72 -13.22
N ARG A 240 7.41 44.84 -12.58
CA ARG A 240 8.82 45.15 -12.38
C ARG A 240 9.38 44.41 -11.16
N VAL A 241 10.62 43.99 -11.27
CA VAL A 241 11.30 43.27 -10.19
C VAL A 241 11.76 44.27 -9.14
N VAL A 242 11.12 44.24 -7.99
CA VAL A 242 11.52 45.07 -6.83
C VAL A 242 12.67 44.39 -6.08
N SER A 243 12.60 43.08 -5.89
CA SER A 243 13.65 42.29 -5.27
C SER A 243 13.68 40.88 -5.85
N TYR A 244 14.86 40.41 -6.19
CA TYR A 244 15.11 39.06 -6.69
C TYR A 244 16.45 38.56 -6.16
N PRO A 245 16.66 37.22 -5.98
CA PRO A 245 17.94 36.68 -5.53
C PRO A 245 19.14 37.02 -6.43
N ASP A 246 18.89 37.23 -7.72
CA ASP A 246 19.89 37.68 -8.67
C ASP A 246 19.68 39.18 -8.95
N GLU A 247 20.63 39.99 -8.54
CA GLU A 247 20.56 41.46 -8.63
C GLU A 247 20.45 41.94 -10.10
N ASP A 248 20.92 41.15 -11.09
CA ASP A 248 20.83 41.51 -12.49
C ASP A 248 19.40 41.67 -13.01
N PHE A 249 18.44 41.02 -12.37
CA PHE A 249 17.01 41.17 -12.72
C PHE A 249 16.34 42.33 -11.99
N THR A 250 16.91 42.82 -10.92
CA THR A 250 16.29 43.85 -10.05
C THR A 250 16.17 45.18 -10.77
N GLY A 251 15.04 45.87 -10.62
CA GLY A 251 14.72 47.12 -11.27
C GLY A 251 14.22 46.98 -12.73
N ASN A 252 14.30 45.76 -13.30
CA ASN A 252 13.90 45.51 -14.69
C ASN A 252 12.45 45.02 -14.74
N ALA A 253 11.75 45.36 -15.83
CA ALA A 253 10.44 44.76 -16.09
C ALA A 253 10.59 43.35 -16.63
N ILE A 254 9.73 42.44 -16.17
CA ILE A 254 9.66 41.09 -16.73
C ILE A 254 9.20 41.21 -18.20
N ASN A 255 9.81 40.42 -19.09
CA ASN A 255 9.38 40.37 -20.49
C ASN A 255 7.88 40.05 -20.58
N PRO A 256 7.05 40.89 -21.17
CA PRO A 256 5.60 40.71 -21.23
C PRO A 256 5.15 39.43 -21.95
N GLN A 257 6.05 38.78 -22.69
CA GLN A 257 5.79 37.49 -23.36
C GLN A 257 5.97 36.28 -22.45
N LEU A 258 6.58 36.45 -21.26
CA LEU A 258 6.82 35.41 -20.29
C LEU A 258 5.81 35.50 -19.17
N ASN A 259 5.25 34.35 -18.78
CA ASN A 259 4.57 34.29 -17.50
C ASN A 259 5.59 34.19 -16.34
N ILE A 260 5.16 34.42 -15.13
CA ILE A 260 6.06 34.46 -13.94
C ILE A 260 6.80 33.14 -13.74
N LYS A 261 6.18 31.98 -14.02
CA LYS A 261 6.85 30.68 -13.94
C LYS A 261 7.97 30.53 -15.00
N GLU A 262 7.71 31.01 -16.19
CA GLU A 262 8.70 31.02 -17.27
C GLU A 262 9.86 31.95 -16.94
N PHE A 263 9.58 33.12 -16.35
CA PHE A 263 10.61 34.02 -15.84
C PHE A 263 11.52 33.35 -14.82
N VAL A 264 10.93 32.68 -13.82
CA VAL A 264 11.70 31.91 -12.79
C VAL A 264 12.54 30.80 -13.43
N ASN A 265 12.03 30.12 -14.45
CA ASN A 265 12.80 29.10 -15.16
C ASN A 265 13.98 29.70 -15.97
N VAL A 266 13.76 30.84 -16.60
CA VAL A 266 14.80 31.54 -17.39
C VAL A 266 15.90 32.11 -16.49
N SER A 267 15.57 32.59 -15.28
CA SER A 267 16.52 33.10 -14.30
C SER A 267 17.55 32.05 -13.83
N GLY A 268 17.24 30.74 -14.04
CA GLY A 268 18.16 29.64 -13.76
C GLY A 268 18.10 29.06 -12.36
N TYR A 269 17.37 29.65 -11.42
CA TYR A 269 17.25 29.17 -10.04
C TYR A 269 16.48 27.85 -9.92
N LEU A 270 15.35 27.74 -10.63
CA LEU A 270 14.48 26.56 -10.63
C LEU A 270 14.33 25.97 -12.05
N ARG A 271 15.42 26.01 -12.82
CA ARG A 271 15.41 25.59 -14.23
C ARG A 271 15.04 24.10 -14.35
N ASN A 272 14.16 23.79 -15.33
CA ASN A 272 13.70 22.43 -15.64
C ASN A 272 13.05 21.67 -14.47
N LYS A 273 12.54 22.40 -13.46
CA LYS A 273 11.88 21.83 -12.32
C LYS A 273 10.36 21.99 -12.42
N ASN A 274 9.63 21.21 -11.65
CA ASN A 274 8.19 21.33 -11.54
C ASN A 274 7.84 22.49 -10.61
N VAL A 275 7.90 23.73 -11.15
CA VAL A 275 7.73 24.96 -10.36
C VAL A 275 6.29 25.16 -9.96
N ALA A 276 6.06 25.24 -8.65
CA ALA A 276 4.85 25.80 -8.06
C ALA A 276 5.10 27.25 -7.68
N LEU A 277 4.04 28.07 -7.75
CA LEU A 277 4.10 29.50 -7.48
C LEU A 277 2.97 29.87 -6.54
N ASN A 278 3.31 30.52 -5.44
CA ASN A 278 2.38 31.15 -4.50
C ASN A 278 2.62 32.67 -4.53
N GLN A 279 1.58 33.42 -4.25
CA GLN A 279 1.65 34.87 -4.21
C GLN A 279 0.85 35.43 -3.03
N TYR A 280 1.30 36.61 -2.54
CA TYR A 280 0.62 37.42 -1.56
C TYR A 280 0.73 38.91 -1.97
N GLU A 281 -0.38 39.60 -2.14
CA GLU A 281 -0.42 41.05 -2.43
C GLU A 281 -0.52 41.81 -1.12
N ASP A 282 0.45 42.69 -0.88
CA ASP A 282 0.45 43.54 0.27
C ASP A 282 -0.29 44.85 -0.02
N ALA A 283 -1.22 45.21 0.85
CA ALA A 283 -2.07 46.38 0.66
C ALA A 283 -1.37 47.71 0.95
N ASP A 284 -0.35 47.69 1.82
CA ASP A 284 0.32 48.92 2.28
C ASP A 284 1.36 49.40 1.26
N THR A 285 2.17 48.50 0.73
CA THR A 285 3.17 48.82 -0.29
C THR A 285 2.65 48.70 -1.73
N GLY A 286 1.59 47.93 -1.94
CA GLY A 286 1.08 47.56 -3.26
C GLY A 286 2.00 46.56 -3.98
N TRP A 287 2.99 46.01 -3.31
CA TRP A 287 3.89 45.00 -3.84
C TRP A 287 3.28 43.61 -3.77
N ILE A 288 3.68 42.74 -4.72
CA ILE A 288 3.27 41.36 -4.76
C ILE A 288 4.47 40.47 -4.44
N PHE A 289 4.35 39.78 -3.33
CA PHE A 289 5.35 38.82 -2.85
C PHE A 289 5.10 37.46 -3.50
N TYR A 290 6.12 36.87 -4.08
CA TYR A 290 6.07 35.57 -4.71
C TYR A 290 6.99 34.58 -4.02
N ASN A 291 6.50 33.36 -3.88
CA ASN A 291 7.32 32.19 -3.56
C ASN A 291 7.26 31.22 -4.73
N ALA A 292 8.39 30.88 -5.31
CA ALA A 292 8.53 29.82 -6.28
C ALA A 292 9.31 28.66 -5.69
N TYR A 293 8.79 27.43 -5.82
CA TYR A 293 9.45 26.24 -5.28
C TYR A 293 9.38 25.04 -6.21
N ASP A 294 10.37 24.13 -6.08
CA ASP A 294 10.37 22.84 -6.76
C ASP A 294 9.43 21.87 -6.04
N ARG A 295 8.26 21.61 -6.64
CA ARG A 295 7.25 20.71 -6.06
C ARG A 295 7.77 19.27 -5.88
N ASP A 296 8.58 18.77 -6.81
CA ASP A 296 9.07 17.40 -6.74
C ASP A 296 10.12 17.25 -5.62
N TYR A 297 10.94 18.28 -5.40
CA TYR A 297 11.87 18.30 -4.28
C TYR A 297 11.13 18.33 -2.94
N MET A 298 10.13 19.20 -2.80
CA MET A 298 9.34 19.33 -1.56
C MET A 298 8.56 18.04 -1.23
N LEU A 299 8.16 17.28 -2.25
CA LEU A 299 7.46 16.00 -2.08
C LEU A 299 8.42 14.79 -2.02
N LYS A 300 9.74 15.00 -2.06
CA LYS A 300 10.74 13.91 -2.09
C LYS A 300 10.65 12.99 -0.87
N ASP A 301 10.49 13.56 0.31
CA ASP A 301 10.37 12.77 1.54
C ASP A 301 9.06 11.98 1.59
N LEU A 302 7.98 12.51 1.01
CA LEU A 302 6.74 11.77 0.83
C LEU A 302 6.96 10.55 -0.06
N THR A 303 7.66 10.72 -1.20
CA THR A 303 7.95 9.61 -2.12
C THR A 303 8.84 8.53 -1.49
N LYS A 304 9.81 8.92 -0.66
CA LYS A 304 10.65 8.00 0.11
C LYS A 304 9.83 7.21 1.14
N THR A 305 9.00 7.89 1.90
CA THR A 305 8.11 7.27 2.89
C THR A 305 7.13 6.30 2.21
N GLN A 306 6.65 6.63 1.02
CA GLN A 306 5.80 5.75 0.22
C GLN A 306 6.55 4.52 -0.28
N GLY A 307 7.82 4.66 -0.66
CA GLY A 307 8.66 3.51 -1.01
C GLY A 307 8.77 2.49 0.13
N THR A 308 8.99 2.96 1.36
CA THR A 308 9.02 2.09 2.54
C THR A 308 7.65 1.47 2.84
N GLN A 309 6.59 2.25 2.74
CA GLN A 309 5.21 1.76 2.92
C GLN A 309 4.83 0.71 1.88
N LEU A 310 5.20 0.90 0.62
CA LEU A 310 5.02 -0.09 -0.44
C LEU A 310 5.80 -1.38 -0.13
N GLY A 311 7.05 -1.26 0.34
CA GLY A 311 7.86 -2.41 0.76
C GLY A 311 7.19 -3.23 1.87
N ILE A 312 6.67 -2.57 2.90
CA ILE A 312 5.92 -3.22 3.99
C ILE A 312 4.65 -3.89 3.46
N THR A 313 3.91 -3.21 2.58
CA THR A 313 2.69 -3.76 1.97
C THR A 313 2.98 -5.02 1.17
N VAL A 314 4.04 -5.03 0.36
CA VAL A 314 4.49 -6.21 -0.41
C VAL A 314 4.88 -7.35 0.52
N LEU A 315 5.61 -7.07 1.61
CA LEU A 315 6.02 -8.06 2.59
C LEU A 315 4.81 -8.70 3.28
N LEU A 316 3.84 -7.90 3.71
CA LEU A 316 2.58 -8.37 4.30
C LEU A 316 1.77 -9.22 3.31
N LEU A 317 1.75 -8.82 2.04
CA LEU A 317 1.06 -9.56 0.98
C LEU A 317 1.71 -10.92 0.72
N VAL A 318 3.04 -10.98 0.67
CA VAL A 318 3.78 -12.25 0.53
C VAL A 318 3.52 -13.15 1.73
N PHE A 319 3.52 -12.59 2.95
CA PHE A 319 3.22 -13.33 4.17
C PHE A 319 1.78 -13.88 4.16
N ALA A 320 0.80 -13.05 3.78
CA ALA A 320 -0.59 -13.47 3.67
C ALA A 320 -0.77 -14.59 2.63
N LEU A 321 -0.14 -14.47 1.45
CA LEU A 321 -0.17 -15.50 0.42
C LEU A 321 0.48 -16.81 0.88
N ALA A 322 1.57 -16.74 1.61
CA ALA A 322 2.24 -17.92 2.20
C ALA A 322 1.32 -18.63 3.21
N LEU A 323 0.65 -17.86 4.09
CA LEU A 323 -0.34 -18.38 5.04
C LEU A 323 -1.53 -19.05 4.34
N ILE A 324 -2.09 -18.38 3.33
CA ILE A 324 -3.20 -18.92 2.52
C ILE A 324 -2.76 -20.20 1.82
N PHE A 325 -1.58 -20.20 1.22
CA PHE A 325 -1.04 -21.37 0.55
C PHE A 325 -0.84 -22.55 1.52
N TYR A 326 -0.31 -22.30 2.72
CA TYR A 326 -0.13 -23.32 3.75
C TYR A 326 -1.47 -23.90 4.20
N THR A 327 -2.45 -23.07 4.53
CA THR A 327 -3.77 -23.53 4.98
C THR A 327 -4.53 -24.30 3.91
N VAL A 328 -4.53 -23.80 2.66
CA VAL A 328 -5.19 -24.46 1.52
C VAL A 328 -4.53 -25.80 1.21
N ARG A 329 -3.19 -25.89 1.27
CA ARG A 329 -2.45 -27.13 1.05
C ARG A 329 -2.79 -28.19 2.06
N ASN A 330 -2.84 -27.84 3.34
CA ASN A 330 -3.20 -28.78 4.42
C ASN A 330 -4.65 -29.27 4.28
N MET A 331 -5.56 -28.37 3.99
CA MET A 331 -6.97 -28.69 3.76
C MET A 331 -7.14 -29.62 2.51
N ASP A 332 -6.47 -29.31 1.40
CA ASP A 332 -6.52 -30.15 0.18
C ASP A 332 -5.96 -31.57 0.45
N ALA A 333 -4.92 -31.67 1.25
CA ALA A 333 -4.34 -32.96 1.66
C ALA A 333 -5.33 -33.78 2.48
N SER A 334 -5.97 -33.17 3.51
CA SER A 334 -6.95 -33.83 4.37
C SER A 334 -8.19 -34.29 3.58
N VAL A 335 -8.74 -33.42 2.74
CA VAL A 335 -9.89 -33.79 1.88
C VAL A 335 -9.53 -34.92 0.90
N LYS A 336 -8.36 -34.88 0.29
CA LYS A 336 -7.91 -35.97 -0.59
C LYS A 336 -7.77 -37.30 0.14
N SER A 337 -7.28 -37.30 1.37
CA SER A 337 -7.15 -38.49 2.20
C SER A 337 -8.52 -39.15 2.43
N VAL A 338 -9.52 -38.36 2.81
CA VAL A 338 -10.90 -38.85 3.01
C VAL A 338 -11.48 -39.39 1.69
N VAL A 339 -11.36 -38.64 0.59
CA VAL A 339 -11.87 -39.08 -0.73
C VAL A 339 -11.19 -40.37 -1.21
N SER A 340 -9.88 -40.50 -0.97
CA SER A 340 -9.14 -41.73 -1.29
C SER A 340 -9.62 -42.92 -0.44
N GLY A 341 -9.82 -42.72 0.87
CA GLY A 341 -10.40 -43.73 1.74
C GLY A 341 -11.79 -44.19 1.29
N MET A 342 -12.67 -43.24 0.92
CA MET A 342 -13.98 -43.54 0.37
C MET A 342 -13.89 -44.39 -0.91
N GLN A 343 -12.90 -44.15 -1.74
CA GLN A 343 -12.68 -44.88 -2.98
C GLN A 343 -12.19 -46.32 -2.72
N GLU A 344 -11.34 -46.50 -1.71
CA GLU A 344 -10.89 -47.81 -1.24
C GLU A 344 -12.08 -48.64 -0.72
N VAL A 345 -12.92 -48.06 0.15
CA VAL A 345 -14.14 -48.70 0.64
C VAL A 345 -15.08 -49.08 -0.49
N LYS A 346 -15.29 -48.20 -1.48
CA LYS A 346 -16.08 -48.48 -2.70
C LYS A 346 -15.53 -49.67 -3.46
N ASN A 347 -14.21 -49.86 -3.48
CA ASN A 347 -13.55 -50.98 -4.15
C ASN A 347 -13.53 -52.29 -3.32
N GLY A 348 -14.15 -52.25 -2.12
CA GLY A 348 -14.27 -53.43 -1.23
C GLY A 348 -13.22 -53.51 -0.13
N ASN A 349 -12.28 -52.59 -0.06
CA ASN A 349 -11.29 -52.57 1.03
C ASN A 349 -11.88 -51.87 2.25
N LEU A 350 -12.36 -52.67 3.21
CA LEU A 350 -12.94 -52.15 4.47
C LEU A 350 -11.92 -52.01 5.61
N ASP A 351 -10.64 -52.30 5.36
CA ASP A 351 -9.58 -52.18 6.36
C ASP A 351 -8.86 -50.83 6.30
N VAL A 352 -9.29 -49.94 5.38
CA VAL A 352 -8.74 -48.60 5.23
C VAL A 352 -9.09 -47.74 6.43
N VAL A 353 -8.10 -47.03 6.98
CA VAL A 353 -8.25 -46.03 8.04
C VAL A 353 -7.72 -44.69 7.51
N VAL A 354 -8.57 -43.68 7.51
CA VAL A 354 -8.19 -42.31 7.13
C VAL A 354 -7.57 -41.63 8.37
N PRO A 355 -6.34 -41.10 8.27
CA PRO A 355 -5.71 -40.41 9.39
C PRO A 355 -6.45 -39.12 9.71
N VAL A 356 -6.81 -38.92 10.97
CA VAL A 356 -7.39 -37.66 11.49
C VAL A 356 -6.25 -36.69 11.73
N GLN A 357 -6.02 -35.76 10.77
CA GLN A 357 -4.89 -34.83 10.80
C GLN A 357 -5.26 -33.44 11.35
N SER A 358 -6.54 -33.13 11.49
CA SER A 358 -7.04 -31.84 12.01
C SER A 358 -8.15 -32.06 13.02
N PHE A 359 -8.38 -31.06 13.88
CA PHE A 359 -9.47 -31.04 14.86
C PHE A 359 -10.63 -30.16 14.40
N ASP A 360 -10.74 -29.91 13.09
CA ASP A 360 -11.80 -29.14 12.45
C ASP A 360 -12.90 -30.06 11.89
N GLU A 361 -13.77 -29.49 11.08
CA GLU A 361 -14.86 -30.20 10.41
C GLU A 361 -14.34 -31.33 9.49
N ILE A 362 -13.16 -31.15 8.89
CA ILE A 362 -12.55 -32.17 8.05
C ILE A 362 -12.04 -33.35 8.88
N GLY A 363 -11.48 -33.07 10.05
CA GLY A 363 -11.12 -34.11 11.03
C GLY A 363 -12.34 -34.90 11.50
N THR A 364 -13.42 -34.22 11.81
CA THR A 364 -14.71 -34.82 12.19
C THR A 364 -15.28 -35.72 11.08
N ILE A 365 -15.17 -35.29 9.81
CA ILE A 365 -15.57 -36.11 8.65
C ILE A 365 -14.71 -37.38 8.55
N ALA A 366 -13.40 -37.28 8.78
CA ALA A 366 -12.49 -38.42 8.72
C ALA A 366 -12.79 -39.44 9.85
N ASP A 367 -13.09 -38.97 11.04
CA ASP A 367 -13.42 -39.78 12.20
C ASP A 367 -14.77 -40.53 11.98
N ASN A 368 -15.82 -39.80 11.62
CA ASN A 368 -17.12 -40.40 11.29
C ASN A 368 -17.03 -41.39 10.12
N PHE A 369 -16.16 -41.13 9.12
CA PHE A 369 -15.91 -42.07 8.05
C PHE A 369 -15.28 -43.36 8.56
N ASN A 370 -14.30 -43.29 9.46
CA ASN A 370 -13.66 -44.45 10.07
C ASN A 370 -14.68 -45.27 10.89
N GLU A 371 -15.50 -44.62 11.73
CA GLU A 371 -16.57 -45.29 12.49
C GLU A 371 -17.57 -46.00 11.57
N MET A 372 -18.00 -45.32 10.50
CA MET A 372 -18.90 -45.89 9.50
C MET A 372 -18.31 -47.15 8.84
N THR A 373 -17.01 -47.09 8.50
CA THR A 373 -16.30 -48.23 7.86
C THR A 373 -16.26 -49.45 8.78
N VAL A 374 -15.97 -49.22 10.08
CA VAL A 374 -16.00 -50.28 11.13
C VAL A 374 -17.38 -50.90 11.20
N LYS A 375 -18.44 -50.07 11.23
CA LYS A 375 -19.83 -50.57 11.34
C LYS A 375 -20.27 -51.36 10.12
N VAL A 376 -19.88 -50.89 8.93
CA VAL A 376 -20.15 -51.64 7.67
C VAL A 376 -19.46 -53.00 7.68
N ARG A 377 -18.21 -53.08 8.17
CA ARG A 377 -17.46 -54.35 8.31
C ARG A 377 -18.18 -55.33 9.26
N GLU A 378 -18.61 -54.84 10.44
CA GLU A 378 -19.39 -55.64 11.40
C GLU A 378 -20.68 -56.20 10.76
N LEU A 379 -21.47 -55.32 10.08
CA LEU A 379 -22.70 -55.73 9.40
C LEU A 379 -22.45 -56.80 8.34
N ILE A 380 -21.40 -56.66 7.53
CA ILE A 380 -21.04 -57.65 6.52
C ILE A 380 -20.71 -58.99 7.20
N ARG A 381 -19.95 -59.00 8.31
CA ARG A 381 -19.63 -60.21 9.06
C ARG A 381 -20.91 -60.85 9.60
N GLU A 382 -21.79 -60.08 10.23
CA GLU A 382 -23.06 -60.59 10.77
C GLU A 382 -23.94 -61.21 9.66
N VAL A 383 -24.04 -60.56 8.48
CA VAL A 383 -24.77 -61.09 7.36
C VAL A 383 -24.16 -62.40 6.83
N THR A 384 -22.82 -62.43 6.72
CA THR A 384 -22.12 -63.62 6.25
C THR A 384 -22.31 -64.81 7.24
N GLU A 385 -22.15 -64.59 8.54
CA GLU A 385 -22.39 -65.59 9.57
C GLU A 385 -23.87 -66.08 9.57
N ALA A 386 -24.83 -65.14 9.42
CA ALA A 386 -26.25 -65.50 9.31
C ALA A 386 -26.55 -66.33 8.09
N GLU A 387 -25.91 -66.00 6.94
CA GLU A 387 -26.08 -66.77 5.69
C GLU A 387 -25.47 -68.20 5.78
N GLU A 388 -24.29 -68.29 6.42
CA GLU A 388 -23.66 -69.60 6.69
C GLU A 388 -24.50 -70.47 7.63
N ASN A 389 -25.01 -69.87 8.72
CA ASN A 389 -25.93 -70.55 9.62
C ASN A 389 -27.22 -71.01 8.93
N ARG A 390 -27.78 -70.16 8.09
CA ARG A 390 -28.97 -70.53 7.28
C ARG A 390 -28.69 -71.69 6.35
N LYS A 391 -27.58 -71.69 5.61
CA LYS A 391 -27.18 -72.80 4.73
C LYS A 391 -26.98 -74.11 5.51
N ASN A 392 -26.28 -74.01 6.66
CA ASN A 392 -26.08 -75.21 7.52
C ASN A 392 -27.41 -75.75 8.08
N ALA A 393 -28.36 -74.88 8.44
CA ALA A 393 -29.70 -75.29 8.88
C ALA A 393 -30.49 -75.94 7.68
N GLU A 394 -30.38 -75.39 6.49
CA GLU A 394 -31.03 -75.94 5.29
C GLU A 394 -30.49 -77.34 4.95
N ILE A 395 -29.14 -77.51 4.98
CA ILE A 395 -28.50 -78.83 4.78
C ILE A 395 -29.02 -79.82 5.83
N ARG A 396 -29.04 -79.47 7.15
CA ARG A 396 -29.58 -80.38 8.21
C ARG A 396 -31.04 -80.74 8.01
N ALA A 397 -31.84 -79.76 7.54
CA ALA A 397 -33.24 -80.03 7.21
C ALA A 397 -33.42 -81.01 6.03
N LEU A 398 -32.58 -80.90 4.99
CA LEU A 398 -32.54 -81.80 3.89
C LEU A 398 -32.06 -83.22 4.30
N GLU A 399 -31.02 -83.33 5.15
CA GLU A 399 -30.55 -84.59 5.69
C GLU A 399 -31.61 -85.26 6.58
N ALA A 400 -32.37 -84.53 7.32
CA ALA A 400 -33.45 -85.06 8.17
C ALA A 400 -34.64 -85.61 7.37
N GLN A 401 -34.82 -85.23 6.08
CA GLN A 401 -35.83 -85.76 5.20
C GLN A 401 -35.53 -87.24 4.80
N ILE A 402 -34.29 -87.67 4.88
CA ILE A 402 -33.94 -89.09 4.76
C ILE A 402 -34.24 -89.82 6.03
N ASN A 403 -35.29 -90.54 6.18
CA ASN A 403 -35.63 -91.36 7.35
C ASN A 403 -34.70 -92.57 7.45
N PRO A 404 -33.56 -92.54 8.20
CA PRO A 404 -32.62 -93.62 8.26
C PRO A 404 -33.22 -94.87 8.88
N HIS A 405 -34.11 -94.66 9.82
CA HIS A 405 -34.77 -95.78 10.54
C HIS A 405 -35.69 -96.56 9.56
N PHE A 406 -36.43 -95.93 8.65
CA PHE A 406 -37.22 -96.59 7.66
C PHE A 406 -36.36 -97.41 6.70
N LEU A 407 -35.23 -96.90 6.25
CA LEU A 407 -34.28 -97.60 5.40
C LEU A 407 -33.68 -98.80 6.10
N TYR A 408 -33.28 -98.73 7.36
CA TYR A 408 -32.73 -99.85 8.12
C TYR A 408 -33.79 -100.92 8.33
N ASN A 409 -34.95 -100.55 8.76
CA ASN A 409 -36.05 -101.52 8.99
C ASN A 409 -36.49 -102.26 7.67
N THR A 410 -36.45 -101.52 6.57
CA THR A 410 -36.77 -102.16 5.26
C THR A 410 -35.70 -103.17 4.86
N LEU A 411 -34.39 -102.77 5.02
CA LEU A 411 -33.28 -103.73 4.73
C LEU A 411 -33.29 -104.92 5.70
N ASP A 412 -33.57 -104.73 6.97
CA ASP A 412 -33.68 -105.83 7.93
C ASP A 412 -34.85 -106.77 7.55
N SER A 413 -36.03 -106.23 7.14
CA SER A 413 -37.14 -107.03 6.70
C SER A 413 -36.79 -107.85 5.46
N ILE A 414 -36.11 -107.29 4.44
CA ILE A 414 -35.65 -107.94 3.25
C ILE A 414 -34.63 -109.05 3.60
N ASN A 415 -33.75 -108.79 4.55
CA ASN A 415 -32.71 -109.70 5.06
C ASN A 415 -33.37 -110.92 5.69
N TRP A 416 -34.40 -110.73 6.53
CA TRP A 416 -35.20 -111.82 7.09
C TRP A 416 -35.85 -112.68 6.04
N MET A 417 -36.47 -112.11 5.02
CA MET A 417 -37.08 -112.78 3.95
C MET A 417 -36.07 -113.60 3.08
N ALA A 418 -34.83 -113.06 2.91
CA ALA A 418 -33.79 -113.76 2.21
C ALA A 418 -33.30 -114.98 3.01
N ILE A 419 -33.20 -114.88 4.33
CA ILE A 419 -32.84 -116.05 5.24
C ILE A 419 -33.92 -117.09 5.24
N GLU A 420 -35.19 -116.68 5.31
CA GLU A 420 -36.33 -117.64 5.25
C GLU A 420 -36.40 -118.46 3.99
N LYS A 421 -35.89 -117.90 2.87
CA LYS A 421 -35.83 -118.57 1.56
C LYS A 421 -34.49 -119.26 1.35
N GLU A 422 -33.64 -119.36 2.32
CA GLU A 422 -32.32 -119.96 2.32
C GLU A 422 -31.34 -119.32 1.33
N GLU A 423 -31.67 -118.04 0.86
CA GLU A 423 -30.80 -117.26 -0.02
C GLU A 423 -29.74 -116.45 0.74
N TYR A 424 -28.75 -117.18 1.18
CA TYR A 424 -27.69 -116.62 2.12
C TYR A 424 -26.78 -115.60 1.44
N GLU A 425 -26.63 -115.67 0.14
CA GLU A 425 -25.85 -114.70 -0.60
C GLU A 425 -26.58 -113.37 -0.66
N ILE A 426 -27.89 -113.33 -0.86
CA ILE A 426 -28.71 -112.11 -0.85
C ILE A 426 -28.75 -111.54 0.56
N SER A 427 -28.88 -112.37 1.62
CA SER A 427 -28.81 -111.92 2.99
C SER A 427 -27.48 -111.25 3.34
N LYS A 428 -26.37 -111.80 2.81
CA LYS A 428 -25.02 -111.21 3.02
C LYS A 428 -24.92 -109.85 2.31
N MET A 429 -25.48 -109.73 1.05
CA MET A 429 -25.50 -108.47 0.30
C MET A 429 -26.29 -107.39 1.05
N ILE A 430 -27.51 -107.71 1.55
CA ILE A 430 -28.35 -106.79 2.31
C ILE A 430 -27.70 -106.34 3.61
N ARG A 431 -27.05 -107.23 4.35
CA ARG A 431 -26.34 -106.93 5.55
C ARG A 431 -25.17 -105.97 5.30
N ASN A 432 -24.35 -106.26 4.28
CA ASN A 432 -23.27 -105.38 3.86
C ASN A 432 -23.80 -103.94 3.46
N LEU A 433 -24.89 -103.87 2.68
CA LEU A 433 -25.55 -102.65 2.30
C LEU A 433 -26.03 -101.85 3.55
N GLY A 434 -26.67 -102.59 4.52
CA GLY A 434 -27.09 -101.94 5.79
C GLY A 434 -25.95 -101.31 6.60
N VAL A 435 -24.79 -102.02 6.62
CA VAL A 435 -23.60 -101.48 7.28
C VAL A 435 -23.07 -100.25 6.53
N ILE A 436 -22.98 -100.29 5.23
CA ILE A 436 -22.55 -99.21 4.39
C ILE A 436 -23.45 -97.99 4.55
N LEU A 437 -24.76 -98.19 4.51
CA LEU A 437 -25.76 -97.16 4.63
C LEU A 437 -25.74 -96.52 6.03
N ARG A 438 -25.62 -97.36 7.04
CA ARG A 438 -25.49 -96.89 8.46
C ARG A 438 -24.28 -95.98 8.71
N TYR A 439 -23.17 -96.42 8.08
CA TYR A 439 -21.93 -95.62 8.13
C TYR A 439 -22.10 -94.25 7.39
N SER A 440 -22.64 -94.27 6.16
CA SER A 440 -22.81 -93.11 5.32
C SER A 440 -23.80 -92.07 5.93
N VAL A 441 -24.87 -92.53 6.60
CA VAL A 441 -25.84 -91.67 7.19
C VAL A 441 -25.37 -91.09 8.57
N ASN A 442 -24.72 -91.95 9.37
CA ASN A 442 -24.37 -91.54 10.76
C ASN A 442 -22.95 -90.93 10.90
N LYS A 443 -22.08 -91.22 9.95
CA LYS A 443 -20.66 -90.87 10.09
C LYS A 443 -20.09 -90.06 8.92
N SER A 444 -20.92 -89.60 7.96
CA SER A 444 -20.45 -88.88 6.74
C SER A 444 -19.67 -87.63 7.04
N ASN A 445 -19.93 -86.97 8.21
CA ASN A 445 -19.29 -85.70 8.63
C ASN A 445 -18.55 -85.83 9.95
N GLN A 446 -18.20 -87.03 10.37
CA GLN A 446 -17.48 -87.25 11.63
C GLN A 446 -16.06 -87.76 11.34
N ILE A 447 -15.13 -87.32 12.16
CA ILE A 447 -13.79 -87.87 12.16
C ILE A 447 -13.85 -89.29 12.66
N VAL A 448 -13.43 -90.25 11.83
CA VAL A 448 -13.46 -91.68 12.13
C VAL A 448 -12.04 -92.25 12.19
N THR A 449 -11.89 -93.41 12.79
CA THR A 449 -10.59 -94.12 12.78
C THR A 449 -10.35 -94.84 11.45
N ILE A 450 -9.09 -95.02 11.06
CA ILE A 450 -8.74 -95.76 9.83
C ILE A 450 -9.29 -97.23 9.94
N ARG A 451 -9.40 -97.79 11.11
CA ARG A 451 -10.05 -99.07 11.35
C ARG A 451 -11.50 -99.09 10.92
N GLU A 452 -12.27 -98.09 11.35
CA GLU A 452 -13.69 -97.97 10.98
C GLU A 452 -13.87 -97.72 9.48
N LEU A 453 -12.97 -96.93 8.87
CA LEU A 453 -12.98 -96.69 7.43
C LEU A 453 -12.57 -97.98 6.65
N ALA A 454 -11.59 -98.71 7.11
CA ALA A 454 -11.18 -99.99 6.53
C ALA A 454 -12.33 -101.04 6.57
N ASP A 455 -12.99 -101.17 7.71
CA ASP A 455 -14.12 -102.06 7.90
C ASP A 455 -15.29 -101.67 6.93
N TRP A 456 -15.53 -100.39 6.80
CA TRP A 456 -16.60 -99.96 5.82
C TRP A 456 -16.14 -100.21 4.42
N LEU A 457 -14.89 -99.95 4.06
CA LEU A 457 -14.36 -100.22 2.71
C LEU A 457 -14.42 -101.70 2.32
N GLU A 458 -14.09 -102.59 3.28
CA GLU A 458 -14.18 -104.06 3.10
C GLU A 458 -15.60 -104.51 2.79
N LYS A 459 -16.61 -103.94 3.51
CA LYS A 459 -18.01 -104.26 3.24
C LYS A 459 -18.46 -103.68 1.91
N TYR A 460 -17.99 -102.51 1.57
CA TYR A 460 -18.30 -101.92 0.23
C TYR A 460 -17.67 -102.74 -0.89
N ILE A 461 -16.39 -103.13 -0.78
CA ILE A 461 -15.72 -103.95 -1.80
C ILE A 461 -16.34 -105.30 -1.88
N SER A 462 -16.70 -105.93 -0.79
CA SER A 462 -17.36 -107.25 -0.75
C SER A 462 -18.73 -107.19 -1.44
N LEU A 463 -19.49 -106.09 -1.25
CA LEU A 463 -20.75 -105.89 -1.95
C LEU A 463 -20.54 -105.71 -3.47
N GLN A 464 -19.49 -105.01 -3.88
CA GLN A 464 -19.15 -104.84 -5.27
C GLN A 464 -18.66 -106.18 -5.94
N GLN A 465 -17.86 -107.05 -5.22
CA GLN A 465 -17.45 -108.34 -5.70
C GLN A 465 -18.64 -109.27 -5.94
N MET A 466 -19.59 -109.30 -5.02
CA MET A 466 -20.84 -110.07 -5.20
C MET A 466 -21.64 -109.54 -6.35
N ARG A 467 -21.73 -108.21 -6.61
CA ARG A 467 -22.42 -107.59 -7.73
C ARG A 467 -21.80 -107.98 -9.10
N PHE A 468 -20.47 -108.16 -9.15
CA PHE A 468 -19.71 -108.42 -10.35
C PHE A 468 -19.26 -109.88 -10.46
N ASN A 469 -19.87 -110.80 -9.70
CA ASN A 469 -19.58 -112.26 -9.73
C ASN A 469 -18.09 -112.59 -9.52
N ASP A 470 -17.45 -111.94 -8.52
CA ASP A 470 -16.04 -112.08 -8.17
C ASP A 470 -15.07 -111.75 -9.32
N ALA A 471 -15.45 -110.84 -10.24
CA ALA A 471 -14.64 -110.44 -11.38
C ALA A 471 -13.31 -109.78 -11.04
N PHE A 472 -13.11 -109.39 -9.79
CA PHE A 472 -11.86 -108.80 -9.31
C PHE A 472 -11.52 -109.26 -7.94
N SER A 473 -10.19 -109.23 -7.62
CA SER A 473 -9.66 -109.50 -6.29
C SER A 473 -9.04 -108.21 -5.76
N TYR A 474 -9.12 -108.02 -4.51
CA TYR A 474 -8.48 -106.89 -3.83
C TYR A 474 -7.60 -107.28 -2.69
N ARG A 475 -6.66 -106.44 -2.29
CA ARG A 475 -5.85 -106.57 -1.07
C ARG A 475 -5.76 -105.22 -0.36
N LEU A 476 -6.26 -105.12 0.83
CA LEU A 476 -6.05 -104.01 1.71
C LEU A 476 -4.72 -104.20 2.46
N ASN A 477 -3.86 -103.25 2.30
CA ASN A 477 -2.58 -103.22 2.96
C ASN A 477 -2.50 -101.99 3.88
N ILE A 478 -2.78 -102.19 5.17
CA ILE A 478 -2.81 -101.10 6.16
C ILE A 478 -1.82 -101.51 7.26
N GLU A 479 -0.91 -100.57 7.59
CA GLU A 479 0.03 -100.78 8.66
C GLU A 479 -0.70 -100.83 10.01
N GLU A 480 -0.36 -101.77 10.90
CA GLU A 480 -1.07 -102.05 12.14
C GLU A 480 -1.12 -100.82 13.10
N GLU A 481 -0.11 -99.94 13.03
CA GLU A 481 0.03 -98.74 13.84
C GLU A 481 -0.93 -97.64 13.41
N THR A 482 -1.40 -97.64 12.13
CA THR A 482 -2.26 -96.63 11.58
C THR A 482 -3.74 -96.85 11.86
N TYR A 483 -4.15 -98.00 12.29
CA TYR A 483 -5.56 -98.34 12.55
C TYR A 483 -6.26 -97.45 13.59
N THR A 484 -5.50 -96.85 14.51
CA THR A 484 -6.00 -95.97 15.58
C THR A 484 -6.00 -94.48 15.19
N GLU A 485 -5.37 -94.18 14.07
CA GLU A 485 -5.37 -92.77 13.57
C GLU A 485 -6.77 -92.36 13.07
N LYS A 486 -7.02 -91.07 13.24
CA LYS A 486 -8.32 -90.42 12.88
C LYS A 486 -8.17 -89.74 11.55
N VAL A 487 -9.19 -89.90 10.68
CA VAL A 487 -9.28 -89.31 9.35
C VAL A 487 -10.59 -88.56 9.24
#